data_4eb1a5a38e71165f9b6ca45bd7372b42
#
_entry.id   4eb1a5a38e71165f9b6ca45bd7372b42
#
_cell.length_a   1.000
_cell.length_b   1.000
_cell.length_c   1.000
_cell.angle_alpha   90.00
_cell.angle_beta   90.00
_cell.angle_gamma   90.00
#
_symmetry.space_group_name_H-M   'P 1'
#
loop_
_entity.id
_entity.type
_entity.pdbx_description
1 polymer ?
#
loop_
_entity_poly.entity_id
_entity_poly.type
_entity_poly.pdbx_seq_one_letter_code
_entity_poly.pdbx_strand_id
1 'polypeptide(L)'
;LNEIGITGLRKPIRNMGLCTGCSTCAHYCRENAIKIVNGKLQMDNSHCMLCGFCVHACPYNYINFDEPRYLITLGGKRGRHPKIGRTFFIAKSEDDVVAVVEKIIYWIYRSIASDKMLPEQLTDEEFAEFRERVMKSLEPLGIEGYKPTHAFALR
;
A
#
# COMPACT_ATOMS: atom_id res chain seq x y z
N LEU A 1 -2.10 -11.62 14.91
CA LEU A 1 -0.69 -11.30 14.63
C LEU A 1 -0.59 -10.89 13.18
N ASN A 2 -0.26 -9.63 12.90
CA ASN A 2 -0.14 -9.17 11.52
C ASN A 2 1.33 -9.01 11.17
N GLU A 3 2.09 -10.09 11.26
CA GLU A 3 3.48 -10.10 10.82
C GLU A 3 3.58 -9.88 9.31
N ILE A 4 2.58 -10.38 8.57
CA ILE A 4 2.34 -10.08 7.16
C ILE A 4 0.99 -9.36 7.08
N GLY A 5 0.96 -8.17 6.52
CA GLY A 5 -0.25 -7.41 6.28
C GLY A 5 -0.51 -7.25 4.78
N ILE A 6 -1.76 -7.43 4.34
CA ILE A 6 -2.20 -7.19 2.97
C ILE A 6 -3.30 -6.14 3.03
N THR A 7 -3.14 -5.06 2.27
CA THR A 7 -4.10 -3.96 2.21
C THR A 7 -4.40 -3.61 0.76
N GLY A 8 -5.67 -3.66 0.38
CA GLY A 8 -6.11 -3.19 -0.93
C GLY A 8 -5.96 -1.67 -1.03
N LEU A 9 -5.31 -1.21 -2.09
CA LEU A 9 -5.15 0.19 -2.44
C LEU A 9 -5.97 0.50 -3.68
N ARG A 10 -6.59 1.69 -3.70
CA ARG A 10 -7.41 2.15 -4.83
C ARG A 10 -7.00 3.55 -5.22
N LYS A 11 -6.20 3.66 -6.27
CA LYS A 11 -5.78 4.94 -6.80
C LYS A 11 -6.97 5.64 -7.45
N PRO A 12 -7.33 6.86 -7.02
CA PRO A 12 -8.39 7.62 -7.68
C PRO A 12 -7.90 8.17 -9.02
N ILE A 13 -8.69 8.01 -10.06
CA ILE A 13 -8.55 8.64 -11.37
C ILE A 13 -9.71 9.62 -11.61
N ARG A 14 -9.52 10.60 -12.48
CA ARG A 14 -10.48 11.66 -12.73
C ARG A 14 -11.08 11.55 -14.13
N ASN A 15 -12.42 11.59 -14.21
CA ASN A 15 -13.14 11.73 -15.49
C ASN A 15 -13.25 13.21 -15.83
N MET A 16 -12.64 13.63 -16.93
CA MET A 16 -12.67 15.03 -17.34
C MET A 16 -14.11 15.51 -17.60
N GLY A 17 -14.44 16.68 -17.11
CA GLY A 17 -15.67 17.40 -17.44
C GLY A 17 -16.85 17.28 -16.45
N LEU A 18 -16.79 16.38 -15.46
CA LEU A 18 -17.92 16.16 -14.54
C LEU A 18 -17.79 16.84 -13.16
N CYS A 19 -16.69 17.52 -12.89
CA CYS A 19 -16.47 18.17 -11.59
C CYS A 19 -17.28 19.46 -11.46
N THR A 20 -18.17 19.51 -10.46
CA THR A 20 -18.98 20.68 -10.13
C THR A 20 -18.36 21.54 -9.02
N GLY A 21 -17.21 21.14 -8.45
CA GLY A 21 -16.60 21.87 -7.33
C GLY A 21 -17.34 21.75 -5.99
N CYS A 22 -18.21 20.77 -5.82
CA CYS A 22 -19.09 20.63 -4.65
C CYS A 22 -18.36 20.34 -3.33
N SER A 23 -17.06 20.13 -3.33
CA SER A 23 -16.20 19.89 -2.17
C SER A 23 -16.46 18.59 -1.38
N THR A 24 -17.43 17.76 -1.73
CA THR A 24 -17.77 16.54 -1.00
C THR A 24 -16.57 15.60 -0.84
N CYS A 25 -15.82 15.37 -1.92
CA CYS A 25 -14.62 14.53 -1.90
C CYS A 25 -13.51 15.09 -0.98
N ALA A 26 -13.37 16.40 -0.88
CA ALA A 26 -12.42 17.05 0.02
C ALA A 26 -12.84 16.87 1.49
N HIS A 27 -14.13 16.98 1.79
CA HIS A 27 -14.68 16.78 3.14
C HIS A 27 -14.45 15.34 3.65
N TYR A 28 -14.57 14.34 2.78
CA TYR A 28 -14.36 12.93 3.15
C TYR A 28 -12.88 12.51 3.11
N CYS A 29 -11.95 13.36 2.68
CA CYS A 29 -10.53 13.03 2.64
C CYS A 29 -9.89 13.19 4.02
N ARG A 30 -9.64 12.10 4.71
CA ARG A 30 -9.03 12.10 6.07
C ARG A 30 -7.59 12.63 6.07
N GLU A 31 -6.89 12.53 4.96
CA GLU A 31 -5.50 12.99 4.80
C GLU A 31 -5.40 14.42 4.28
N ASN A 32 -6.54 15.12 4.09
CA ASN A 32 -6.58 16.46 3.49
C ASN A 32 -5.84 16.56 2.14
N ALA A 33 -5.72 15.43 1.43
CA ALA A 33 -5.05 15.35 0.13
C ALA A 33 -5.86 15.96 -1.03
N ILE A 34 -7.08 16.43 -0.77
CA ILE A 34 -7.97 16.99 -1.80
C ILE A 34 -8.39 18.41 -1.38
N LYS A 35 -8.25 19.35 -2.32
CA LYS A 35 -8.72 20.73 -2.18
C LYS A 35 -9.52 21.14 -3.42
N ILE A 36 -10.49 22.04 -3.23
CA ILE A 36 -11.18 22.69 -4.35
C ILE A 36 -10.63 24.11 -4.47
N VAL A 37 -10.01 24.38 -5.59
CA VAL A 37 -9.44 25.69 -5.92
C VAL A 37 -10.06 26.19 -7.22
N ASN A 38 -10.66 27.39 -7.20
CA ASN A 38 -11.37 27.96 -8.35
C ASN A 38 -12.42 27.01 -8.96
N GLY A 39 -13.19 26.32 -8.10
CA GLY A 39 -14.21 25.36 -8.52
C GLY A 39 -13.68 24.06 -9.12
N LYS A 40 -12.37 23.81 -9.07
CA LYS A 40 -11.74 22.59 -9.60
C LYS A 40 -11.05 21.81 -8.51
N LEU A 41 -11.11 20.47 -8.63
CA LEU A 41 -10.43 19.55 -7.72
C LEU A 41 -8.91 19.56 -7.97
N GLN A 42 -8.17 19.79 -6.92
CA GLN A 42 -6.72 19.57 -6.86
C GLN A 42 -6.43 18.43 -5.87
N MET A 43 -5.56 17.50 -6.27
CA MET A 43 -5.16 16.35 -5.45
C MET A 43 -3.66 16.37 -5.21
N ASP A 44 -3.30 16.29 -3.94
CA ASP A 44 -1.92 16.11 -3.52
C ASP A 44 -1.63 14.61 -3.40
N ASN A 45 -0.92 14.08 -4.40
CA ASN A 45 -0.56 12.67 -4.44
C ASN A 45 0.46 12.27 -3.37
N SER A 46 1.18 13.22 -2.77
CA SER A 46 2.16 12.94 -1.72
C SER A 46 1.47 12.58 -0.39
N HIS A 47 0.30 13.14 -0.14
CA HIS A 47 -0.53 12.87 1.04
C HIS A 47 -1.60 11.79 0.78
N CYS A 48 -1.83 11.40 -0.46
CA CYS A 48 -2.88 10.46 -0.81
C CYS A 48 -2.54 9.02 -0.38
N MET A 49 -3.33 8.48 0.55
CA MET A 49 -3.19 7.10 1.06
C MET A 49 -3.90 6.04 0.20
N LEU A 50 -4.39 6.41 -0.99
CA LEU A 50 -5.08 5.52 -1.93
C LEU A 50 -6.26 4.74 -1.29
N CYS A 51 -6.93 5.30 -0.31
CA CYS A 51 -8.03 4.67 0.42
C CYS A 51 -9.34 4.59 -0.35
N GLY A 52 -9.51 5.42 -1.40
CA GLY A 52 -10.67 5.43 -2.29
C GLY A 52 -11.95 6.09 -1.73
N PHE A 53 -11.96 6.65 -0.52
CA PHE A 53 -13.16 7.29 0.03
C PHE A 53 -13.72 8.42 -0.86
N CYS A 54 -12.83 9.17 -1.52
CA CYS A 54 -13.23 10.25 -2.43
C CYS A 54 -14.02 9.75 -3.65
N VAL A 55 -13.80 8.51 -4.08
CA VAL A 55 -14.56 7.89 -5.19
C VAL A 55 -16.00 7.65 -4.76
N HIS A 56 -16.20 7.01 -3.61
CA HIS A 56 -17.54 6.76 -3.07
C HIS A 56 -18.28 8.04 -2.68
N ALA A 57 -17.53 9.09 -2.28
CA ALA A 57 -18.10 10.37 -1.89
C ALA A 57 -18.52 11.24 -3.08
N CYS A 58 -18.06 10.96 -4.30
CA CYS A 58 -18.35 11.81 -5.47
C CYS A 58 -19.74 11.49 -6.06
N PRO A 59 -20.75 12.38 -5.92
CA PRO A 59 -22.09 12.10 -6.42
C PRO A 59 -22.19 12.18 -7.95
N TYR A 60 -21.16 12.72 -8.61
CA TYR A 60 -21.14 12.93 -10.06
C TYR A 60 -20.21 11.94 -10.80
N ASN A 61 -19.68 10.93 -10.13
CA ASN A 61 -18.74 9.97 -10.71
C ASN A 61 -17.52 10.62 -11.42
N TYR A 62 -17.13 11.82 -10.97
CA TYR A 62 -15.95 12.51 -11.48
C TYR A 62 -14.66 11.79 -11.09
N ILE A 63 -14.64 11.16 -9.90
CA ILE A 63 -13.52 10.38 -9.41
C ILE A 63 -13.93 8.92 -9.50
N ASN A 64 -13.11 8.10 -10.17
CA ASN A 64 -13.26 6.66 -10.27
C ASN A 64 -12.00 5.95 -9.76
N PHE A 65 -12.04 4.63 -9.72
CA PHE A 65 -10.90 3.80 -9.40
C PHE A 65 -10.08 3.47 -10.65
N ASP A 66 -8.77 3.49 -10.49
CA ASP A 66 -7.79 2.83 -11.36
C ASP A 66 -7.77 1.32 -11.04
N GLU A 67 -6.86 0.60 -11.68
CA GLU A 67 -6.61 -0.81 -11.39
C GLU A 67 -6.33 -1.06 -9.91
N PRO A 68 -6.78 -2.18 -9.34
CA PRO A 68 -6.52 -2.53 -7.95
C PRO A 68 -5.01 -2.70 -7.72
N ARG A 69 -4.58 -2.37 -6.51
CA ARG A 69 -3.21 -2.55 -6.04
C ARG A 69 -3.25 -3.13 -4.65
N TYR A 70 -2.26 -3.92 -4.31
CA TYR A 70 -2.21 -4.63 -3.02
C TYR A 70 -0.89 -4.32 -2.33
N LEU A 71 -0.97 -3.56 -1.24
CA LEU A 71 0.19 -3.27 -0.39
C LEU A 71 0.45 -4.48 0.52
N ILE A 72 1.63 -5.03 0.43
CA ILE A 72 2.13 -6.06 1.34
C ILE A 72 3.09 -5.40 2.32
N THR A 73 2.85 -5.59 3.62
CA THR A 73 3.69 -5.09 4.69
C THR A 73 4.22 -6.23 5.55
N LEU A 74 5.43 -6.08 6.10
CA LEU A 74 6.05 -7.05 6.99
C LEU A 74 6.49 -6.44 8.32
N GLY A 75 6.56 -7.27 9.33
CA GLY A 75 7.10 -6.91 10.64
C GLY A 75 6.15 -6.08 11.49
N GLY A 76 4.84 -6.14 11.23
CA GLY A 76 3.82 -5.57 12.10
C GLY A 76 3.63 -6.40 13.37
N LYS A 77 3.30 -5.75 14.48
CA LYS A 77 3.04 -6.39 15.77
C LYS A 77 1.89 -5.68 16.48
N ARG A 78 0.94 -6.45 17.00
CA ARG A 78 -0.09 -5.97 17.92
C ARG A 78 0.30 -6.29 19.35
N GLY A 79 -0.33 -5.64 20.31
CA GLY A 79 -0.18 -5.92 21.73
C GLY A 79 0.37 -4.74 22.52
N ARG A 80 1.01 -5.02 23.66
CA ARG A 80 1.48 -4.00 24.61
C ARG A 80 2.51 -3.05 24.00
N HIS A 81 3.31 -3.53 23.05
CA HIS A 81 4.30 -2.73 22.30
C HIS A 81 4.00 -2.87 20.81
N PRO A 82 3.04 -2.12 20.27
CA PRO A 82 2.65 -2.25 18.86
C PRO A 82 3.75 -1.73 17.94
N LYS A 83 3.92 -2.39 16.79
CA LYS A 83 4.83 -1.98 15.72
C LYS A 83 4.07 -1.97 14.39
N ILE A 84 4.22 -0.91 13.63
CA ILE A 84 3.65 -0.83 12.27
C ILE A 84 4.51 -1.67 11.33
N GLY A 85 3.85 -2.45 10.48
CA GLY A 85 4.54 -3.20 9.44
C GLY A 85 5.16 -2.27 8.41
N ARG A 86 6.36 -2.59 7.95
CA ARG A 86 7.07 -1.84 6.90
C ARG A 86 6.57 -2.25 5.52
N THR A 87 6.52 -1.29 4.60
CA THR A 87 6.16 -1.55 3.19
C THR A 87 7.16 -2.50 2.57
N PHE A 88 6.67 -3.64 2.10
CA PHE A 88 7.49 -4.67 1.47
C PHE A 88 7.34 -4.66 -0.05
N PHE A 89 6.11 -4.74 -0.56
CA PHE A 89 5.80 -4.82 -1.98
C PHE A 89 4.40 -4.24 -2.29
N ILE A 90 4.20 -3.74 -3.50
CA ILE A 90 2.88 -3.34 -3.98
C ILE A 90 2.58 -4.18 -5.23
N ALA A 91 1.75 -5.20 -5.07
CA ALA A 91 1.36 -6.12 -6.14
C ALA A 91 0.31 -5.49 -7.07
N LYS A 92 0.31 -5.95 -8.33
CA LYS A 92 -0.62 -5.51 -9.38
C LYS A 92 -1.89 -6.37 -9.42
N SER A 93 -1.79 -7.64 -9.05
CA SER A 93 -2.89 -8.61 -9.09
C SER A 93 -2.95 -9.45 -7.82
N GLU A 94 -4.03 -10.20 -7.66
CA GLU A 94 -4.18 -11.16 -6.56
C GLU A 94 -3.22 -12.33 -6.71
N ASP A 95 -2.96 -12.79 -7.93
CA ASP A 95 -1.99 -13.85 -8.21
C ASP A 95 -0.57 -13.40 -7.83
N ASP A 96 -0.20 -12.14 -8.11
CA ASP A 96 1.07 -11.58 -7.66
C ASP A 96 1.17 -11.56 -6.13
N VAL A 97 0.06 -11.23 -5.43
CA VAL A 97 0.01 -11.27 -3.96
C VAL A 97 0.32 -12.66 -3.44
N VAL A 98 -0.33 -13.68 -4.01
CA VAL A 98 -0.11 -15.09 -3.61
C VAL A 98 1.34 -15.48 -3.81
N ALA A 99 1.90 -15.23 -4.99
CA ALA A 99 3.28 -15.58 -5.30
C ALA A 99 4.29 -14.86 -4.40
N VAL A 100 4.08 -13.57 -4.12
CA VAL A 100 4.95 -12.79 -3.22
C VAL A 100 4.87 -13.34 -1.80
N VAL A 101 3.66 -13.61 -1.29
CA VAL A 101 3.46 -14.15 0.06
C VAL A 101 4.06 -15.54 0.21
N GLU A 102 3.93 -16.41 -0.78
CA GLU A 102 4.58 -17.73 -0.80
C GLU A 102 6.11 -17.61 -0.68
N LYS A 103 6.73 -16.71 -1.43
CA LYS A 103 8.18 -16.47 -1.34
C LYS A 103 8.59 -15.88 0.01
N ILE A 104 7.79 -14.97 0.56
CA ILE A 104 8.01 -14.43 1.90
C ILE A 104 7.99 -15.57 2.94
N ILE A 105 6.95 -16.40 2.93
CA ILE A 105 6.80 -17.53 3.87
C ILE A 105 7.97 -18.51 3.70
N TYR A 106 8.32 -18.86 2.46
CA TYR A 106 9.44 -19.74 2.17
C TYR A 106 10.75 -19.25 2.78
N TRP A 107 11.07 -17.96 2.64
CA TRP A 107 12.29 -17.37 3.17
C TRP A 107 12.24 -17.15 4.68
N ILE A 108 11.07 -16.84 5.25
CA ILE A 108 10.87 -16.79 6.70
C ILE A 108 11.24 -18.17 7.31
N TYR A 109 10.71 -19.23 6.77
CA TYR A 109 10.95 -20.59 7.25
C TYR A 109 12.44 -20.99 7.22
N ARG A 110 13.21 -20.45 6.29
CA ARG A 110 14.63 -20.76 6.11
C ARG A 110 15.59 -19.87 6.87
N SER A 111 15.21 -18.64 7.16
CA SER A 111 16.15 -17.60 7.59
C SER A 111 15.81 -17.02 8.96
N ILE A 112 14.59 -17.24 9.45
CA ILE A 112 14.08 -16.62 10.67
C ILE A 112 13.94 -17.71 11.76
N ALA A 113 14.42 -17.42 12.97
CA ALA A 113 14.27 -18.31 14.11
C ALA A 113 12.79 -18.42 14.53
N SER A 114 12.32 -19.65 14.80
CA SER A 114 10.91 -19.92 15.09
C SER A 114 10.47 -19.52 16.50
N ASP A 115 11.43 -19.28 17.41
CA ASP A 115 11.21 -18.94 18.81
C ASP A 115 10.99 -17.44 19.05
N LYS A 116 11.20 -16.60 18.04
CA LYS A 116 11.06 -15.14 18.12
C LYS A 116 10.09 -14.61 17.08
N MET A 117 9.43 -13.51 17.40
CA MET A 117 8.55 -12.83 16.45
C MET A 117 9.34 -12.15 15.33
N LEU A 118 8.81 -12.19 14.13
CA LEU A 118 9.43 -11.58 12.94
C LEU A 118 9.86 -10.10 13.14
N PRO A 119 9.05 -9.23 13.77
CA PRO A 119 9.45 -7.84 14.01
C PRO A 119 10.65 -7.67 14.96
N GLU A 120 10.99 -8.69 15.73
CA GLU A 120 12.11 -8.67 16.67
C GLU A 120 13.42 -9.10 16.01
N GLN A 121 13.32 -9.82 14.92
CA GLN A 121 14.46 -10.36 14.16
C GLN A 121 14.82 -9.54 12.93
N LEU A 122 13.90 -8.73 12.42
CA LEU A 122 14.13 -7.87 11.26
C LEU A 122 14.50 -6.46 11.70
N THR A 123 15.79 -6.19 11.87
CA THR A 123 16.35 -4.83 11.91
C THR A 123 16.15 -4.14 10.56
N ASP A 124 16.55 -2.88 10.40
CA ASP A 124 16.40 -2.19 9.12
C ASP A 124 17.31 -2.77 8.03
N GLU A 125 18.52 -3.18 8.42
CA GLU A 125 19.47 -3.82 7.52
C GLU A 125 19.00 -5.22 7.11
N GLU A 126 18.61 -6.05 8.06
CA GLU A 126 18.08 -7.39 7.82
C GLU A 126 16.80 -7.38 6.99
N PHE A 127 15.94 -6.36 7.17
CA PHE A 127 14.76 -6.20 6.35
C PHE A 127 15.10 -5.88 4.89
N ALA A 128 16.11 -5.03 4.66
CA ALA A 128 16.54 -4.70 3.30
C ALA A 128 17.14 -5.92 2.59
N GLU A 129 18.00 -6.68 3.26
CA GLU A 129 18.59 -7.92 2.74
C GLU A 129 17.51 -8.99 2.47
N PHE A 130 16.60 -9.18 3.42
CA PHE A 130 15.49 -10.11 3.27
C PHE A 130 14.62 -9.75 2.08
N ARG A 131 14.27 -8.46 1.95
CA ARG A 131 13.49 -7.96 0.82
C ARG A 131 14.19 -8.21 -0.51
N GLU A 132 15.48 -7.91 -0.61
CA GLU A 132 16.27 -8.14 -1.84
C GLU A 132 16.28 -9.61 -2.22
N ARG A 133 16.46 -10.51 -1.26
CA ARG A 133 16.45 -11.96 -1.47
C ARG A 133 15.13 -12.47 -2.01
N VAL A 134 14.01 -12.00 -1.43
CA VAL A 134 12.68 -12.33 -1.94
C VAL A 134 12.48 -11.77 -3.35
N MET A 135 12.86 -10.52 -3.59
CA MET A 135 12.71 -9.89 -4.91
C MET A 135 13.47 -10.64 -6.00
N LYS A 136 14.71 -11.05 -5.77
CA LYS A 136 15.48 -11.92 -6.69
C LYS A 136 14.77 -13.22 -6.99
N SER A 137 14.04 -13.79 -6.03
CA SER A 137 13.27 -15.02 -6.24
C SER A 137 11.98 -14.84 -7.04
N LEU A 138 11.52 -13.58 -7.22
CA LEU A 138 10.35 -13.24 -8.02
C LEU A 138 10.70 -12.90 -9.48
N GLU A 139 11.95 -12.53 -9.78
CA GLU A 139 12.39 -12.18 -11.14
C GLU A 139 12.07 -13.25 -12.18
N PRO A 140 12.31 -14.56 -11.93
CA PRO A 140 11.99 -15.62 -12.89
C PRO A 140 10.49 -15.75 -13.18
N LEU A 141 9.63 -15.23 -12.30
CA LEU A 141 8.17 -15.27 -12.43
C LEU A 141 7.62 -14.04 -13.19
N GLY A 142 8.49 -13.08 -13.54
CA GLY A 142 8.08 -11.85 -14.23
C GLY A 142 7.20 -10.92 -13.40
N ILE A 143 7.25 -11.04 -12.07
CA ILE A 143 6.41 -10.25 -11.16
C ILE A 143 7.07 -8.90 -10.91
N GLU A 144 6.43 -7.86 -11.40
CA GLU A 144 6.82 -6.46 -11.19
C GLU A 144 5.82 -5.74 -10.31
N GLY A 145 6.30 -5.15 -9.22
CA GLY A 145 5.48 -4.32 -8.34
C GLY A 145 5.40 -2.86 -8.77
N TYR A 146 4.44 -2.15 -8.21
CA TYR A 146 4.44 -0.68 -8.27
C TYR A 146 5.52 -0.10 -7.35
N LYS A 147 6.14 0.99 -7.79
CA LYS A 147 7.02 1.77 -6.89
C LYS A 147 6.17 2.40 -5.79
N PRO A 148 6.58 2.30 -4.51
CA PRO A 148 5.86 2.95 -3.43
C PRO A 148 5.84 4.46 -3.65
N THR A 149 4.66 5.08 -3.49
CA THR A 149 4.55 6.54 -3.45
C THR A 149 5.13 7.05 -2.13
N HIS A 150 5.43 8.36 -2.05
CA HIS A 150 6.02 8.97 -0.85
C HIS A 150 5.22 8.66 0.44
N ALA A 151 3.90 8.59 0.35
CA ALA A 151 3.03 8.24 1.47
C ALA A 151 3.28 6.84 2.07
N PHE A 152 3.81 5.90 1.27
CA PHE A 152 4.12 4.52 1.69
C PHE A 152 5.62 4.27 1.91
N ALA A 153 6.49 5.15 1.44
CA ALA A 153 7.93 5.03 1.62
C ALA A 153 8.39 5.37 3.05
N LEU A 154 7.55 6.08 3.81
CA LEU A 154 7.83 6.54 5.18
C LEU A 154 7.27 5.60 6.27
N ARG A 155 6.72 4.46 5.92
CA ARG A 155 6.17 3.47 6.86
C ARG A 155 7.01 2.22 6.96
#